data_de5777fb1f40a21f01b7f8b292f08bd8
#
_entry.id   de5777fb1f40a21f01b7f8b292f08bd8
#
_cell.length_a   1.000
_cell.length_b   1.000
_cell.length_c   1.000
_cell.angle_alpha   90.00
_cell.angle_beta   90.00
_cell.angle_gamma   90.00
#
_symmetry.space_group_name_H-M   'P 1'
#
loop_
_entity.id
_entity.type
_entity.pdbx_description
1 polymer ?
#
loop_
_entity_poly.entity_id
_entity_poly.type
_entity_poly.pdbx_seq_one_letter_code
_entity_poly.pdbx_strand_id
1 'polypeptide(L)'
;GATEDAYGVASTYVVTITPSETLGAVPTLTVTGGTITTAGAASSSDYVYTVTPSSADEAMTVVVAVGGAADSAGNTNTAASNNFGWTHDATAPTSTTAVLAVGGTGNGNHADVVTMTLDPSEAVNTPTCTFTSGGAAMAGTVTYSTSSPDSHIASVTVADADTNGAVAFSCTYADLAGNNIASAITSASSGSVTIDNTHPTITTVAVAGATEDAYGVASTYVVTLTPSETLSAVPTLTVTGGTITTAGAASNANYVYTVTPSSADEAMTVV
;
A
#
# COMPACT_ATOMS: atom_id res chain seq x y z
N GLY A 1 -0.03 -28.98 21.43
CA GLY A 1 0.27 -29.29 20.06
C GLY A 1 0.72 -28.00 19.40
N ALA A 2 1.95 -27.91 18.96
CA ALA A 2 2.36 -26.83 18.10
C ALA A 2 1.71 -27.06 16.74
N THR A 3 1.10 -26.04 16.20
CA THR A 3 0.65 -25.94 14.82
C THR A 3 1.87 -25.99 13.91
N GLU A 4 1.70 -26.45 12.67
CA GLU A 4 2.74 -26.41 11.63
C GLU A 4 2.98 -24.95 11.19
N ASP A 5 3.51 -24.13 12.09
CA ASP A 5 3.76 -22.72 11.82
C ASP A 5 5.17 -22.57 11.25
N ALA A 6 5.32 -21.67 10.28
CA ALA A 6 6.63 -21.23 9.81
C ALA A 6 7.32 -20.45 10.94
N TYR A 7 8.54 -20.83 11.29
CA TYR A 7 9.36 -20.14 12.30
C TYR A 7 10.53 -19.46 11.60
N GLY A 8 10.48 -18.14 11.51
CA GLY A 8 11.57 -17.32 11.00
C GLY A 8 12.51 -16.85 12.11
N VAL A 9 13.61 -16.26 11.72
CA VAL A 9 14.55 -15.47 12.55
C VAL A 9 15.35 -16.28 13.60
N ALA A 10 14.86 -17.42 14.10
CA ALA A 10 15.61 -18.21 15.06
C ALA A 10 16.72 -19.00 14.33
N SER A 11 17.98 -18.75 14.67
CA SER A 11 19.10 -19.54 14.18
C SER A 11 19.15 -20.95 14.78
N THR A 12 18.36 -21.23 15.83
CA THR A 12 18.30 -22.51 16.53
C THR A 12 16.95 -22.74 17.18
N TYR A 13 16.54 -24.01 17.26
CA TYR A 13 15.33 -24.46 17.94
C TYR A 13 15.65 -25.28 19.18
N VAL A 14 14.83 -25.16 20.21
CA VAL A 14 14.91 -25.97 21.42
C VAL A 14 13.86 -27.09 21.32
N VAL A 15 14.32 -28.33 21.32
CA VAL A 15 13.47 -29.52 21.33
C VAL A 15 13.55 -30.17 22.70
N THR A 16 12.39 -30.33 23.37
CA THR A 16 12.30 -30.97 24.68
C THR A 16 11.63 -32.34 24.54
N ILE A 17 12.28 -33.35 25.05
CA ILE A 17 11.75 -34.70 25.15
C ILE A 17 11.37 -34.97 26.60
N THR A 18 10.10 -35.26 26.85
CA THR A 18 9.58 -35.64 28.17
C THR A 18 9.22 -37.13 28.13
N PRO A 19 10.04 -38.03 28.68
CA PRO A 19 9.76 -39.44 28.76
C PRO A 19 8.72 -39.75 29.86
N SER A 20 8.06 -40.91 29.76
CA SER A 20 7.09 -41.37 30.75
C SER A 20 7.71 -41.84 32.05
N GLU A 21 9.01 -42.12 32.03
CA GLU A 21 9.81 -42.56 33.17
C GLU A 21 11.26 -42.10 33.07
N THR A 22 12.04 -42.29 34.11
CA THR A 22 13.46 -41.92 34.14
C THR A 22 14.25 -42.83 33.20
N LEU A 23 14.97 -42.24 32.25
CA LEU A 23 15.84 -42.97 31.32
C LEU A 23 17.23 -43.21 31.95
N GLY A 24 17.83 -44.31 31.55
CA GLY A 24 19.23 -44.68 31.96
C GLY A 24 20.30 -43.91 31.18
N ALA A 25 19.92 -43.33 30.02
CA ALA A 25 20.79 -42.55 29.17
C ALA A 25 20.00 -41.49 28.39
N VAL A 26 20.70 -40.51 27.85
CA VAL A 26 20.14 -39.50 26.96
C VAL A 26 19.51 -40.17 25.72
N PRO A 27 18.25 -39.94 25.41
CA PRO A 27 17.62 -40.52 24.22
C PRO A 27 18.27 -40.04 22.94
N THR A 28 18.25 -40.92 21.92
CA THR A 28 18.75 -40.56 20.58
C THR A 28 17.63 -39.86 19.82
N LEU A 29 17.82 -38.57 19.55
CA LEU A 29 16.91 -37.77 18.70
C LEU A 29 17.40 -37.85 17.25
N THR A 30 16.52 -38.23 16.34
CA THR A 30 16.74 -38.14 14.90
C THR A 30 16.15 -36.84 14.39
N VAL A 31 16.94 -36.08 13.62
CA VAL A 31 16.55 -34.80 13.03
C VAL A 31 16.70 -34.88 11.52
N THR A 32 15.71 -34.42 10.80
CA THR A 32 15.77 -34.17 9.34
C THR A 32 15.68 -32.66 9.12
N GLY A 33 16.40 -32.14 8.11
CA GLY A 33 16.44 -30.74 7.77
C GLY A 33 17.31 -29.88 8.69
N GLY A 34 18.04 -30.49 9.62
CA GLY A 34 18.90 -29.77 10.55
C GLY A 34 19.93 -30.67 11.25
N THR A 35 20.69 -30.06 12.14
CA THR A 35 21.72 -30.73 12.95
C THR A 35 21.51 -30.44 14.44
N ILE A 36 21.81 -31.44 15.28
CA ILE A 36 21.84 -31.26 16.73
C ILE A 36 23.19 -30.61 17.11
N THR A 37 23.12 -29.42 17.70
CA THR A 37 24.30 -28.68 18.15
C THR A 37 24.58 -28.83 19.65
N THR A 38 23.55 -29.16 20.45
CA THR A 38 23.69 -29.52 21.87
C THR A 38 22.90 -30.79 22.11
N ALA A 39 23.56 -31.85 22.52
CA ALA A 39 22.93 -33.13 22.83
C ALA A 39 22.30 -33.08 24.23
N GLY A 40 21.08 -33.61 24.33
CA GLY A 40 20.14 -33.62 25.44
C GLY A 40 20.74 -33.54 26.83
N ALA A 41 20.87 -32.35 27.35
CA ALA A 41 21.13 -32.14 28.77
C ALA A 41 19.87 -32.49 29.56
N ALA A 42 20.00 -33.37 30.57
CA ALA A 42 18.92 -33.67 31.47
C ALA A 42 18.61 -32.44 32.34
N SER A 43 17.36 -32.02 32.32
CA SER A 43 16.82 -31.00 33.25
C SER A 43 15.60 -31.59 33.95
N SER A 44 15.75 -31.98 35.20
CA SER A 44 14.76 -32.78 35.95
C SER A 44 14.44 -34.11 35.29
N SER A 45 13.26 -34.25 34.67
CA SER A 45 12.82 -35.43 33.93
C SER A 45 12.87 -35.24 32.39
N ASP A 46 13.26 -34.07 31.92
CA ASP A 46 13.25 -33.71 30.50
C ASP A 46 14.64 -33.73 29.90
N TYR A 47 14.71 -34.00 28.59
CA TYR A 47 15.96 -33.93 27.82
C TYR A 47 15.80 -32.81 26.76
N VAL A 48 16.73 -31.85 26.77
CA VAL A 48 16.68 -30.66 25.95
C VAL A 48 17.79 -30.70 24.89
N TYR A 49 17.42 -30.52 23.63
CA TYR A 49 18.30 -30.47 22.48
C TYR A 49 18.21 -29.10 21.82
N THR A 50 19.36 -28.64 21.30
CA THR A 50 19.39 -27.50 20.39
C THR A 50 19.56 -28.01 18.97
N VAL A 51 18.68 -27.60 18.05
CA VAL A 51 18.68 -27.99 16.66
C VAL A 51 18.88 -26.77 15.79
N THR A 52 19.81 -26.85 14.85
CA THR A 52 20.10 -25.79 13.88
C THR A 52 19.66 -26.25 12.50
N PRO A 53 18.82 -25.47 11.75
CA PRO A 53 18.47 -25.77 10.37
C PRO A 53 19.68 -25.89 9.46
N SER A 54 19.55 -26.67 8.40
CA SER A 54 20.63 -26.89 7.41
C SER A 54 20.68 -25.81 6.35
N SER A 55 19.56 -25.12 6.11
CA SER A 55 19.40 -24.04 5.12
C SER A 55 18.47 -22.94 5.64
N ALA A 56 18.37 -21.83 4.91
CA ALA A 56 17.49 -20.71 5.25
C ALA A 56 16.01 -21.11 5.22
N ASP A 57 15.65 -22.01 4.31
CA ASP A 57 14.28 -22.52 4.17
C ASP A 57 14.33 -24.03 4.20
N GLU A 58 13.77 -24.65 5.23
CA GLU A 58 13.93 -26.07 5.48
C GLU A 58 12.68 -26.68 6.14
N ALA A 59 12.24 -27.82 5.62
CA ALA A 59 11.27 -28.67 6.31
C ALA A 59 11.98 -29.48 7.40
N MET A 60 11.69 -29.17 8.64
CA MET A 60 12.31 -29.77 9.83
C MET A 60 11.43 -30.87 10.37
N THR A 61 12.02 -32.01 10.76
CA THR A 61 11.32 -33.03 11.54
C THR A 61 12.22 -33.59 12.63
N VAL A 62 11.61 -33.99 13.74
CA VAL A 62 12.28 -34.63 14.86
C VAL A 62 11.50 -35.85 15.33
N VAL A 63 12.23 -36.93 15.66
CA VAL A 63 11.63 -38.17 16.17
C VAL A 63 12.63 -38.92 17.06
N VAL A 64 12.16 -39.58 18.11
CA VAL A 64 12.88 -40.61 18.82
C VAL A 64 12.47 -41.96 18.20
N ALA A 65 13.34 -42.60 17.51
CA ALA A 65 13.07 -43.89 16.84
C ALA A 65 12.80 -45.01 17.84
N VAL A 66 12.29 -46.13 17.37
CA VAL A 66 12.21 -47.37 18.17
C VAL A 66 13.61 -47.76 18.65
N GLY A 67 13.76 -48.04 19.92
CA GLY A 67 15.05 -48.34 20.54
C GLY A 67 15.94 -47.12 20.82
N GLY A 68 15.47 -45.90 20.51
CA GLY A 68 16.20 -44.65 20.72
C GLY A 68 16.25 -44.14 22.15
N ALA A 69 15.42 -44.70 23.04
CA ALA A 69 15.43 -44.41 24.49
C ALA A 69 15.43 -45.71 25.28
N ALA A 70 16.18 -45.73 26.40
CA ALA A 70 16.24 -46.87 27.30
C ALA A 70 16.13 -46.43 28.77
N ASP A 71 15.43 -47.20 29.59
CA ASP A 71 15.40 -47.03 31.04
C ASP A 71 16.74 -47.52 31.68
N SER A 72 16.86 -47.37 32.98
CA SER A 72 18.05 -47.80 33.73
C SER A 72 18.19 -49.34 33.84
N ALA A 73 17.13 -50.11 33.55
CA ALA A 73 17.14 -51.55 33.49
C ALA A 73 17.51 -52.09 32.09
N GLY A 74 17.63 -51.22 31.08
CA GLY A 74 17.95 -51.57 29.70
C GLY A 74 16.74 -51.82 28.81
N ASN A 75 15.50 -51.58 29.26
CA ASN A 75 14.32 -51.70 28.43
C ASN A 75 14.24 -50.51 27.50
N THR A 76 14.06 -50.80 26.19
CA THR A 76 13.97 -49.74 25.17
C THR A 76 12.54 -49.41 24.79
N ASN A 77 12.28 -48.23 24.27
CA ASN A 77 10.99 -47.85 23.71
C ASN A 77 10.65 -48.75 22.51
N THR A 78 9.42 -49.33 22.56
CA THR A 78 8.93 -50.28 21.54
C THR A 78 8.22 -49.59 20.38
N ALA A 79 7.89 -48.32 20.50
CA ALA A 79 7.33 -47.46 19.46
C ALA A 79 8.12 -46.18 19.31
N ALA A 80 8.18 -45.66 18.10
CA ALA A 80 8.73 -44.32 17.87
C ALA A 80 7.85 -43.26 18.56
N SER A 81 8.48 -42.14 18.92
CA SER A 81 7.71 -40.96 19.29
C SER A 81 6.87 -40.44 18.10
N ASN A 82 5.90 -39.57 18.34
CA ASN A 82 5.27 -38.84 17.28
C ASN A 82 6.35 -38.09 16.47
N ASN A 83 6.23 -38.16 15.14
CA ASN A 83 7.03 -37.32 14.28
C ASN A 83 6.52 -35.89 14.39
N PHE A 84 7.35 -34.99 14.91
CA PHE A 84 7.02 -33.57 14.99
C PHE A 84 7.74 -32.82 13.89
N GLY A 85 6.98 -32.07 13.07
CA GLY A 85 7.51 -31.30 11.95
C GLY A 85 7.13 -29.83 12.03
N TRP A 86 7.97 -28.99 11.48
CA TRP A 86 7.73 -27.55 11.25
C TRP A 86 8.52 -27.09 10.03
N THR A 87 8.21 -25.91 9.52
CA THR A 87 8.98 -25.26 8.47
C THR A 87 9.86 -24.17 9.10
N HIS A 88 11.15 -24.18 8.80
CA HIS A 88 12.04 -23.05 9.02
C HIS A 88 12.03 -22.19 7.78
N ASP A 89 11.81 -20.89 7.95
CA ASP A 89 11.81 -19.89 6.90
C ASP A 89 12.58 -18.67 7.42
N ALA A 90 13.70 -18.37 6.81
CA ALA A 90 14.55 -17.21 7.13
C ALA A 90 14.77 -16.33 5.89
N THR A 91 14.03 -16.58 4.81
CA THR A 91 14.08 -15.78 3.60
C THR A 91 13.11 -14.62 3.68
N ALA A 92 13.62 -13.40 3.62
CA ALA A 92 12.80 -12.21 3.65
C ALA A 92 12.00 -12.03 2.34
N PRO A 93 10.73 -11.60 2.40
CA PRO A 93 9.94 -11.33 1.22
C PRO A 93 10.53 -10.16 0.41
N THR A 94 10.31 -10.20 -0.89
CA THR A 94 10.68 -9.13 -1.82
C THR A 94 9.43 -8.51 -2.44
N SER A 95 9.52 -7.28 -2.98
CA SER A 95 8.44 -6.66 -3.75
C SER A 95 8.58 -7.03 -5.22
N THR A 96 7.55 -7.63 -5.81
CA THR A 96 7.50 -7.91 -7.25
C THR A 96 6.91 -6.73 -8.01
N THR A 97 5.87 -6.10 -7.49
CA THR A 97 5.30 -4.87 -8.04
C THR A 97 4.86 -3.92 -6.94
N ALA A 98 4.88 -2.62 -7.25
CA ALA A 98 4.33 -1.54 -6.44
C ALA A 98 3.67 -0.53 -7.38
N VAL A 99 2.34 -0.42 -7.35
CA VAL A 99 1.58 0.45 -8.26
C VAL A 99 0.90 1.56 -7.48
N LEU A 100 1.24 2.81 -7.82
CA LEU A 100 0.61 4.00 -7.25
C LEU A 100 -0.45 4.55 -8.21
N ALA A 101 -1.68 4.75 -7.74
CA ALA A 101 -2.79 5.24 -8.55
C ALA A 101 -3.73 6.16 -7.76
N VAL A 102 -4.48 7.00 -8.50
CA VAL A 102 -5.62 7.78 -8.00
C VAL A 102 -6.65 7.89 -9.12
N GLY A 103 -7.91 7.65 -8.85
CA GLY A 103 -9.08 7.97 -9.71
C GLY A 103 -8.95 7.83 -11.24
N GLY A 104 -7.88 7.24 -11.78
CA GLY A 104 -7.68 6.96 -13.21
C GLY A 104 -6.95 8.03 -14.03
N THR A 105 -6.59 9.21 -13.50
CA THR A 105 -5.96 10.29 -14.27
C THR A 105 -4.53 10.63 -13.85
N GLY A 106 -4.06 10.10 -12.71
CA GLY A 106 -2.77 10.47 -12.11
C GLY A 106 -2.79 11.80 -11.33
N ASN A 107 -3.87 12.59 -11.44
CA ASN A 107 -4.12 13.80 -10.65
C ASN A 107 -5.28 13.54 -9.70
N GLY A 108 -5.09 13.83 -8.42
CA GLY A 108 -6.11 13.70 -7.38
C GLY A 108 -6.43 15.04 -6.74
N ASN A 109 -7.67 15.20 -6.30
CA ASN A 109 -8.14 16.32 -5.52
C ASN A 109 -8.88 15.82 -4.26
N HIS A 110 -9.44 16.74 -3.48
CA HIS A 110 -10.22 16.41 -2.29
C HIS A 110 -11.24 15.30 -2.53
N ALA A 111 -11.31 14.36 -1.59
CA ALA A 111 -12.12 13.15 -1.56
C ALA A 111 -11.71 12.04 -2.54
N ASP A 112 -10.74 12.25 -3.42
CA ASP A 112 -10.15 11.16 -4.21
C ASP A 112 -9.38 10.18 -3.32
N VAL A 113 -9.28 8.94 -3.76
CA VAL A 113 -8.57 7.90 -3.03
C VAL A 113 -7.27 7.57 -3.77
N VAL A 114 -6.15 7.83 -3.10
CA VAL A 114 -4.83 7.36 -3.53
C VAL A 114 -4.66 5.92 -3.07
N THR A 115 -4.26 5.05 -3.97
CA THR A 115 -4.02 3.63 -3.71
C THR A 115 -2.59 3.23 -4.03
N MET A 116 -2.01 2.39 -3.17
CA MET A 116 -0.76 1.68 -3.41
C MET A 116 -1.07 0.19 -3.41
N THR A 117 -0.92 -0.45 -4.56
CA THR A 117 -1.00 -1.91 -4.69
C THR A 117 0.40 -2.49 -4.60
N LEU A 118 0.57 -3.46 -3.71
CA LEU A 118 1.82 -4.16 -3.44
C LEU A 118 1.62 -5.64 -3.70
N ASP A 119 2.47 -6.23 -4.54
CA ASP A 119 2.52 -7.67 -4.76
C ASP A 119 3.86 -8.20 -4.23
N PRO A 120 3.89 -8.78 -3.03
CA PRO A 120 5.07 -9.45 -2.48
C PRO A 120 5.37 -10.76 -3.23
N SER A 121 6.60 -11.28 -3.03
CA SER A 121 7.02 -12.57 -3.60
C SER A 121 6.35 -13.78 -2.95
N GLU A 122 5.74 -13.58 -1.80
CA GLU A 122 5.14 -14.60 -0.93
C GLU A 122 4.06 -13.98 -0.04
N ALA A 123 3.36 -14.82 0.73
CA ALA A 123 2.34 -14.36 1.66
C ALA A 123 2.96 -13.54 2.80
N VAL A 124 2.43 -12.36 3.05
CA VAL A 124 2.93 -11.44 4.08
C VAL A 124 1.82 -10.99 5.03
N ASN A 125 2.23 -10.50 6.19
CA ASN A 125 1.34 -9.78 7.09
C ASN A 125 0.86 -8.47 6.44
N THR A 126 -0.21 -7.86 6.98
CA THR A 126 -0.70 -6.57 6.49
C THR A 126 0.44 -5.55 6.44
N PRO A 127 0.73 -4.95 5.28
CA PRO A 127 1.75 -3.93 5.16
C PRO A 127 1.50 -2.72 6.05
N THR A 128 2.55 -1.98 6.38
CA THR A 128 2.46 -0.66 7.00
C THR A 128 2.94 0.37 5.99
N CYS A 129 2.07 1.30 5.59
CA CYS A 129 2.37 2.34 4.61
C CYS A 129 2.16 3.74 5.20
N THR A 130 2.97 4.68 4.77
CA THR A 130 2.79 6.12 4.98
C THR A 130 2.76 6.83 3.64
N PHE A 131 1.98 7.91 3.53
CA PHE A 131 1.86 8.72 2.33
C PHE A 131 2.15 10.18 2.64
N THR A 132 2.78 10.85 1.67
CA THR A 132 3.01 12.29 1.70
C THR A 132 2.58 12.90 0.37
N SER A 133 2.13 14.15 0.37
CA SER A 133 1.88 14.95 -0.83
C SER A 133 2.59 16.29 -0.71
N GLY A 134 3.26 16.73 -1.78
CA GLY A 134 4.06 17.95 -1.73
C GLY A 134 5.14 17.98 -0.62
N GLY A 135 5.57 16.81 -0.14
CA GLY A 135 6.55 16.66 0.94
C GLY A 135 5.97 16.69 2.37
N ALA A 136 4.66 16.89 2.55
CA ALA A 136 3.99 16.86 3.84
C ALA A 136 3.20 15.55 4.01
N ALA A 137 3.02 15.06 5.25
CA ALA A 137 2.20 13.89 5.52
C ALA A 137 0.75 14.15 5.12
N MET A 138 0.11 13.18 4.44
CA MET A 138 -1.31 13.24 4.13
C MET A 138 -2.14 13.05 5.41
N ALA A 139 -3.22 13.82 5.53
CA ALA A 139 -4.06 13.85 6.74
C ALA A 139 -5.01 12.64 6.84
N GLY A 140 -5.29 11.95 5.72
CA GLY A 140 -6.19 10.81 5.67
C GLY A 140 -5.63 9.60 6.43
N THR A 141 -6.53 8.80 7.02
CA THR A 141 -6.15 7.52 7.63
C THR A 141 -5.89 6.49 6.53
N VAL A 142 -4.76 5.79 6.62
CA VAL A 142 -4.44 4.70 5.71
C VAL A 142 -5.29 3.47 6.07
N THR A 143 -5.98 2.93 5.08
CA THR A 143 -6.78 1.71 5.19
C THR A 143 -6.16 0.62 4.32
N TYR A 144 -6.38 -0.64 4.70
CA TYR A 144 -5.78 -1.78 4.02
C TYR A 144 -6.84 -2.77 3.57
N SER A 145 -6.63 -3.35 2.39
CA SER A 145 -7.40 -4.48 1.88
C SER A 145 -6.48 -5.44 1.13
N THR A 146 -6.95 -6.67 0.94
CA THR A 146 -6.26 -7.69 0.14
C THR A 146 -7.11 -8.03 -1.07
N SER A 147 -6.53 -8.10 -2.25
CA SER A 147 -7.19 -8.53 -3.49
C SER A 147 -6.92 -10.01 -3.79
N SER A 148 -5.83 -10.54 -3.26
CA SER A 148 -5.45 -11.97 -3.27
C SER A 148 -4.53 -12.23 -2.07
N PRO A 149 -4.21 -13.50 -1.71
CA PRO A 149 -3.30 -13.79 -0.60
C PRO A 149 -1.96 -13.04 -0.66
N ASP A 150 -1.50 -12.75 -1.88
CA ASP A 150 -0.19 -12.15 -2.14
C ASP A 150 -0.29 -10.72 -2.71
N SER A 151 -1.48 -10.09 -2.68
CA SER A 151 -1.66 -8.71 -3.18
C SER A 151 -2.38 -7.86 -2.15
N HIS A 152 -1.74 -6.79 -1.73
CA HIS A 152 -2.21 -5.86 -0.71
C HIS A 152 -2.43 -4.46 -1.30
N ILE A 153 -3.48 -3.80 -0.85
CA ILE A 153 -3.81 -2.43 -1.24
C ILE A 153 -3.82 -1.56 0.01
N ALA A 154 -2.95 -0.55 0.05
CA ALA A 154 -3.01 0.54 1.01
C ALA A 154 -3.68 1.75 0.37
N SER A 155 -4.67 2.33 1.02
CA SER A 155 -5.49 3.43 0.49
C SER A 155 -5.53 4.59 1.46
N VAL A 156 -5.42 5.82 0.95
CA VAL A 156 -5.59 7.05 1.71
C VAL A 156 -6.49 8.01 0.94
N THR A 157 -7.47 8.62 1.62
CA THR A 157 -8.33 9.63 1.01
C THR A 157 -7.67 11.00 1.10
N VAL A 158 -7.67 11.73 -0.01
CA VAL A 158 -7.14 13.10 -0.09
C VAL A 158 -8.04 14.03 0.72
N ALA A 159 -7.46 14.76 1.65
CA ALA A 159 -8.13 15.78 2.46
C ALA A 159 -7.87 17.20 1.90
N ASP A 160 -8.77 18.14 2.18
CA ASP A 160 -8.58 19.56 1.79
C ASP A 160 -7.26 20.16 2.30
N ALA A 161 -6.79 19.68 3.46
CA ALA A 161 -5.56 20.16 4.08
C ALA A 161 -4.29 19.55 3.48
N ASP A 162 -4.41 18.58 2.58
CA ASP A 162 -3.25 17.95 1.96
C ASP A 162 -2.55 18.92 1.02
N THR A 163 -1.24 18.92 1.08
CA THR A 163 -0.40 19.84 0.31
C THR A 163 -0.38 19.44 -1.16
N ASN A 164 -0.56 20.42 -2.05
CA ASN A 164 -0.43 20.18 -3.49
C ASN A 164 0.98 19.70 -3.84
N GLY A 165 1.03 18.73 -4.75
CA GLY A 165 2.30 18.20 -5.26
C GLY A 165 2.32 16.69 -5.40
N ALA A 166 3.49 16.17 -5.76
CA ALA A 166 3.67 14.74 -5.98
C ALA A 166 3.43 13.93 -4.70
N VAL A 167 2.75 12.81 -4.86
CA VAL A 167 2.58 11.82 -3.79
C VAL A 167 3.84 10.96 -3.72
N ALA A 168 4.38 10.84 -2.50
CA ALA A 168 5.40 9.86 -2.16
C ALA A 168 4.87 8.92 -1.06
N PHE A 169 5.48 7.77 -0.93
CA PHE A 169 5.05 6.76 0.05
C PHE A 169 6.25 6.00 0.60
N SER A 170 6.03 5.31 1.71
CA SER A 170 6.97 4.33 2.27
C SER A 170 6.16 3.18 2.84
N CYS A 171 6.39 1.96 2.33
CA CYS A 171 5.72 0.74 2.76
C CYS A 171 6.72 -0.30 3.24
N THR A 172 6.37 -1.01 4.32
CA THR A 172 7.12 -2.16 4.85
C THR A 172 6.16 -3.29 5.15
N TYR A 173 6.64 -4.51 5.13
CA TYR A 173 5.93 -5.70 5.56
C TYR A 173 6.90 -6.81 5.99
N ALA A 174 6.37 -7.81 6.66
CA ALA A 174 7.06 -9.05 6.98
C ALA A 174 6.24 -10.23 6.44
N ASP A 175 6.91 -11.35 6.15
CA ASP A 175 6.24 -12.61 5.87
C ASP A 175 5.52 -13.16 7.11
N LEU A 176 4.90 -14.33 6.96
CA LEU A 176 4.20 -15.00 8.07
C LEU A 176 5.17 -15.60 9.10
N ALA A 177 6.43 -15.82 8.72
CA ALA A 177 7.49 -16.27 9.61
C ALA A 177 8.12 -15.12 10.42
N GLY A 178 7.87 -13.88 10.06
CA GLY A 178 8.36 -12.67 10.73
C GLY A 178 9.62 -12.08 10.11
N ASN A 179 10.07 -12.55 8.93
CA ASN A 179 11.20 -11.95 8.21
C ASN A 179 10.74 -10.64 7.57
N ASN A 180 11.38 -9.54 7.90
CA ASN A 180 11.04 -8.24 7.34
C ASN A 180 11.62 -8.07 5.94
N ILE A 181 10.90 -7.37 5.06
CA ILE A 181 11.48 -6.90 3.79
C ILE A 181 12.77 -6.13 4.06
N ALA A 182 13.80 -6.36 3.26
CA ALA A 182 15.16 -5.84 3.48
C ALA A 182 15.23 -4.29 3.50
N SER A 183 14.33 -3.62 2.76
CA SER A 183 14.22 -2.16 2.71
C SER A 183 12.79 -1.74 2.48
N ALA A 184 12.41 -0.59 3.03
CA ALA A 184 11.11 0.01 2.72
C ALA A 184 10.95 0.27 1.22
N ILE A 185 9.76 0.02 0.69
CA ILE A 185 9.40 0.32 -0.70
C ILE A 185 9.02 1.79 -0.76
N THR A 186 9.82 2.58 -1.46
CA THR A 186 9.65 4.04 -1.60
C THR A 186 9.53 4.50 -3.04
N SER A 187 9.59 3.56 -4.00
CA SER A 187 9.46 3.82 -5.43
C SER A 187 8.40 2.89 -6.03
N ALA A 188 7.47 3.46 -6.78
CA ALA A 188 6.51 2.68 -7.54
C ALA A 188 7.19 2.08 -8.78
N SER A 189 6.84 0.83 -9.10
CA SER A 189 7.23 0.19 -10.36
C SER A 189 6.42 0.77 -11.54
N SER A 190 5.22 1.30 -11.25
CA SER A 190 4.38 2.03 -12.21
C SER A 190 3.42 2.97 -11.50
N GLY A 191 2.98 3.99 -12.26
CA GLY A 191 2.08 5.02 -11.78
C GLY A 191 2.79 6.16 -11.05
N SER A 192 2.18 7.32 -11.12
CA SER A 192 2.53 8.52 -10.36
C SER A 192 1.26 9.30 -10.05
N VAL A 193 1.22 9.95 -8.91
CA VAL A 193 0.07 10.73 -8.46
C VAL A 193 0.54 12.12 -8.06
N THR A 194 -0.21 13.13 -8.48
CA THR A 194 -0.04 14.52 -8.05
C THR A 194 -1.35 14.99 -7.43
N ILE A 195 -1.29 15.62 -6.26
CA ILE A 195 -2.45 16.23 -5.61
C ILE A 195 -2.52 17.69 -6.00
N ASP A 196 -3.73 18.13 -6.37
CA ASP A 196 -4.07 19.52 -6.60
C ASP A 196 -5.44 19.84 -6.00
N ASN A 197 -5.43 20.46 -4.83
CA ASN A 197 -6.63 20.91 -4.09
C ASN A 197 -6.93 22.40 -4.36
N THR A 198 -6.22 23.04 -5.29
CA THR A 198 -6.47 24.44 -5.62
C THR A 198 -7.69 24.55 -6.53
N HIS A 199 -8.72 25.22 -6.06
CA HIS A 199 -9.88 25.50 -6.89
C HIS A 199 -9.59 26.64 -7.88
N PRO A 200 -9.94 26.47 -9.18
CA PRO A 200 -9.81 27.54 -10.14
C PRO A 200 -10.73 28.71 -9.80
N THR A 201 -10.24 29.92 -10.00
CA THR A 201 -11.01 31.15 -9.87
C THR A 201 -11.00 31.90 -11.20
N ILE A 202 -12.06 32.67 -11.48
CA ILE A 202 -12.05 33.61 -12.60
C ILE A 202 -11.42 34.92 -12.11
N THR A 203 -10.21 35.20 -12.55
CA THR A 203 -9.42 36.35 -12.09
C THR A 203 -9.81 37.63 -12.80
N THR A 204 -10.27 37.52 -14.06
CA THR A 204 -10.69 38.67 -14.86
C THR A 204 -11.84 38.30 -15.77
N VAL A 205 -12.85 39.19 -15.83
CA VAL A 205 -13.86 39.21 -16.87
C VAL A 205 -13.68 40.52 -17.64
N ALA A 206 -13.28 40.44 -18.90
CA ALA A 206 -13.11 41.60 -19.75
C ALA A 206 -14.14 41.61 -20.89
N VAL A 207 -14.70 42.76 -21.15
CA VAL A 207 -15.64 42.97 -22.26
C VAL A 207 -15.00 43.94 -23.23
N ALA A 208 -14.79 43.51 -24.48
CA ALA A 208 -14.28 44.35 -25.55
C ALA A 208 -15.37 44.70 -26.55
N GLY A 209 -15.25 45.86 -27.15
CA GLY A 209 -16.27 46.43 -28.07
C GLY A 209 -17.26 47.36 -27.39
N ALA A 210 -17.10 47.60 -26.09
CA ALA A 210 -17.97 48.48 -25.29
C ALA A 210 -17.17 49.69 -24.79
N THR A 211 -17.64 50.87 -25.09
CA THR A 211 -17.53 52.05 -24.22
C THR A 211 -18.73 52.08 -23.32
N GLU A 212 -18.59 52.34 -22.04
CA GLU A 212 -19.59 52.09 -20.98
C GLU A 212 -20.97 52.75 -21.16
N ASP A 213 -21.25 53.49 -22.23
CA ASP A 213 -22.44 54.32 -22.32
C ASP A 213 -23.29 54.25 -23.60
N ALA A 214 -22.99 53.44 -24.63
CA ALA A 214 -23.88 53.37 -25.82
C ALA A 214 -23.65 52.11 -26.66
N TYR A 215 -24.60 51.22 -26.68
CA TYR A 215 -24.56 49.96 -27.43
C TYR A 215 -25.67 49.89 -28.49
N GLY A 216 -25.29 49.73 -29.78
CA GLY A 216 -26.24 49.54 -30.88
C GLY A 216 -26.62 48.07 -31.06
N VAL A 217 -27.86 47.82 -31.53
CA VAL A 217 -28.46 46.45 -31.73
C VAL A 217 -27.67 45.53 -32.62
N ALA A 218 -26.79 46.07 -33.46
CA ALA A 218 -25.97 45.29 -34.40
C ALA A 218 -24.56 44.98 -33.88
N SER A 219 -24.25 45.38 -32.66
CA SER A 219 -22.89 45.19 -32.11
C SER A 219 -22.78 43.85 -31.38
N THR A 220 -21.74 43.15 -31.67
CA THR A 220 -21.35 41.95 -30.88
C THR A 220 -20.30 42.36 -29.85
N TYR A 221 -20.41 41.81 -28.66
CA TYR A 221 -19.43 42.00 -27.57
C TYR A 221 -18.62 40.74 -27.40
N VAL A 222 -17.33 40.92 -27.17
CA VAL A 222 -16.43 39.85 -26.84
C VAL A 222 -16.21 39.83 -25.33
N VAL A 223 -16.64 38.79 -24.67
CA VAL A 223 -16.42 38.54 -23.24
C VAL A 223 -15.27 37.57 -23.11
N THR A 224 -14.22 37.98 -22.41
CA THR A 224 -13.05 37.16 -22.15
C THR A 224 -12.98 36.83 -20.66
N LEU A 225 -12.98 35.54 -20.33
CA LEU A 225 -12.75 35.06 -18.98
C LEU A 225 -11.30 34.59 -18.85
N THR A 226 -10.62 35.04 -17.81
CA THR A 226 -9.26 34.61 -17.48
C THR A 226 -9.32 33.82 -16.17
N PRO A 227 -9.20 32.50 -16.19
CA PRO A 227 -9.11 31.70 -14.97
C PRO A 227 -7.69 31.77 -14.37
N SER A 228 -7.58 31.42 -13.08
CA SER A 228 -6.29 31.34 -12.38
C SER A 228 -5.42 30.16 -12.86
N GLU A 229 -6.04 29.15 -13.48
CA GLU A 229 -5.41 27.93 -13.96
C GLU A 229 -6.14 27.35 -15.18
N THR A 230 -5.57 26.31 -15.79
CA THR A 230 -6.21 25.62 -16.93
C THR A 230 -7.42 24.82 -16.46
N LEU A 231 -8.58 25.08 -17.04
CA LEU A 231 -9.81 24.37 -16.72
C LEU A 231 -9.93 23.08 -17.55
N SER A 232 -10.53 22.05 -16.95
CA SER A 232 -10.84 20.79 -17.65
C SER A 232 -11.98 20.88 -18.65
N ALA A 233 -12.83 21.92 -18.50
CA ALA A 233 -13.97 22.18 -19.39
C ALA A 233 -14.16 23.69 -19.60
N VAL A 234 -14.88 24.04 -20.68
CA VAL A 234 -15.26 25.44 -20.95
C VAL A 234 -16.21 25.94 -19.85
N PRO A 235 -15.92 27.09 -19.20
CA PRO A 235 -16.80 27.66 -18.20
C PRO A 235 -18.19 27.98 -18.79
N THR A 236 -19.21 27.83 -17.98
CA THR A 236 -20.58 28.30 -18.36
C THR A 236 -20.67 29.78 -18.11
N LEU A 237 -21.03 30.54 -19.12
CA LEU A 237 -21.34 31.97 -19.04
C LEU A 237 -22.85 32.16 -19.09
N THR A 238 -23.40 32.91 -18.15
CA THR A 238 -24.82 33.30 -18.17
C THR A 238 -24.93 34.78 -18.57
N VAL A 239 -25.77 35.04 -19.55
CA VAL A 239 -26.04 36.42 -20.05
C VAL A 239 -27.51 36.73 -19.94
N THR A 240 -27.85 37.88 -19.35
CA THR A 240 -29.20 38.43 -19.35
C THR A 240 -29.22 39.62 -20.30
N GLY A 241 -30.28 39.80 -21.06
CA GLY A 241 -30.40 40.87 -22.06
C GLY A 241 -29.65 40.62 -23.37
N GLY A 242 -29.19 39.42 -23.57
CA GLY A 242 -28.43 39.02 -24.77
C GLY A 242 -28.38 37.53 -25.02
N THR A 243 -27.79 37.15 -26.11
CA THR A 243 -27.56 35.73 -26.47
C THR A 243 -26.08 35.47 -26.74
N ILE A 244 -25.61 34.34 -26.29
CA ILE A 244 -24.25 33.86 -26.62
C ILE A 244 -24.30 33.23 -28.01
N THR A 245 -23.57 33.79 -28.97
CA THR A 245 -23.53 33.32 -30.36
C THR A 245 -22.30 32.45 -30.66
N THR A 246 -21.24 32.59 -29.85
CA THR A 246 -20.07 31.69 -29.90
C THR A 246 -19.71 31.30 -28.47
N ALA A 247 -19.75 30.03 -28.16
CA ALA A 247 -19.43 29.50 -26.85
C ALA A 247 -17.92 29.29 -26.69
N GLY A 248 -17.35 29.93 -25.71
CA GLY A 248 -16.07 29.76 -25.07
C GLY A 248 -14.97 29.02 -25.81
N ALA A 249 -14.43 29.58 -26.89
CA ALA A 249 -13.21 29.01 -27.49
C ALA A 249 -12.02 29.31 -26.57
N ALA A 250 -11.26 28.28 -26.16
CA ALA A 250 -10.03 28.45 -25.43
C ALA A 250 -8.98 29.14 -26.29
N SER A 251 -8.40 30.22 -25.82
CA SER A 251 -7.29 30.93 -26.48
C SER A 251 -6.26 31.29 -25.40
N ASN A 252 -5.10 30.66 -25.39
CA ASN A 252 -4.00 30.95 -24.45
C ASN A 252 -4.46 31.08 -22.99
N ALA A 253 -5.07 30.04 -22.47
CA ALA A 253 -5.62 29.99 -21.10
C ALA A 253 -6.84 30.92 -20.84
N ASN A 254 -7.32 31.66 -21.83
CA ASN A 254 -8.53 32.47 -21.73
C ASN A 254 -9.70 31.79 -22.46
N TYR A 255 -10.92 32.08 -22.02
CA TYR A 255 -12.13 31.62 -22.68
C TYR A 255 -12.87 32.82 -23.24
N VAL A 256 -13.17 32.79 -24.55
CA VAL A 256 -13.72 33.92 -25.30
C VAL A 256 -15.15 33.59 -25.77
N TYR A 257 -16.09 34.44 -25.48
CA TYR A 257 -17.49 34.34 -25.86
C TYR A 257 -17.89 35.56 -26.69
N THR A 258 -18.71 35.32 -27.70
CA THR A 258 -19.37 36.40 -28.44
C THR A 258 -20.84 36.52 -27.95
N VAL A 259 -21.24 37.71 -27.57
CA VAL A 259 -22.57 37.98 -27.04
C VAL A 259 -23.23 39.05 -27.93
N THR A 260 -24.48 38.84 -28.32
CA THR A 260 -25.31 39.76 -29.09
C THR A 260 -26.45 40.23 -28.21
N PRO A 261 -26.68 41.56 -28.03
CA PRO A 261 -27.85 42.12 -27.31
C PRO A 261 -29.17 41.68 -27.92
N SER A 262 -30.20 41.53 -27.08
CA SER A 262 -31.56 41.18 -27.52
C SER A 262 -32.32 42.38 -28.10
N SER A 263 -31.98 43.59 -27.66
CA SER A 263 -32.59 44.85 -28.11
C SER A 263 -31.61 46.04 -28.02
N ALA A 264 -31.97 47.20 -28.59
CA ALA A 264 -31.11 48.37 -28.67
C ALA A 264 -30.83 49.07 -27.34
N ASP A 265 -31.74 48.95 -26.38
CA ASP A 265 -31.72 49.69 -25.12
C ASP A 265 -31.84 48.77 -23.90
N GLU A 266 -31.19 47.57 -23.96
CA GLU A 266 -31.28 46.60 -22.86
C GLU A 266 -29.99 46.56 -22.04
N ALA A 267 -30.17 46.57 -20.73
CA ALA A 267 -29.04 46.35 -19.81
C ALA A 267 -28.62 44.90 -19.88
N MET A 268 -27.36 44.62 -20.27
CA MET A 268 -26.79 43.29 -20.27
C MET A 268 -26.03 43.02 -18.96
N THR A 269 -26.26 41.85 -18.42
CA THR A 269 -25.51 41.35 -17.27
C THR A 269 -24.85 40.04 -17.65
N VAL A 270 -23.58 39.90 -17.29
CA VAL A 270 -22.77 38.69 -17.47
C VAL A 270 -22.43 38.16 -16.10
N VAL A 271 -22.74 36.89 -15.84
CA VAL A 271 -22.46 36.18 -14.58
C VAL A 271 -21.78 34.83 -14.85
#